data_bf07ae13f2d3c9ee0cb6360b0bcdf333
#
_entry.id   bf07ae13f2d3c9ee0cb6360b0bcdf333
#
_cell.length_a   1.000
_cell.length_b   1.000
_cell.length_c   1.000
_cell.angle_alpha   90.00
_cell.angle_beta   90.00
_cell.angle_gamma   90.00
#
_symmetry.space_group_name_H-M   'P 1'
#
loop_
_entity.id
_entity.type
_entity.pdbx_description
1 polymer ?
#
loop_
_entity_poly.entity_id
_entity_poly.type
_entity_poly.pdbx_seq_one_letter_code
_entity_poly.pdbx_strand_id
1 'polypeptide(L)'
;MVRKLLVLVACCLFCVSGIALGRDGGRKKVYFEYEADFELYFDNREYNQFSPYPSKTIFGASVAPRIGFSVNGKHRVMAGMELQKQFGGEFSDILDGISLYYNYAGDKHRFYAGVIPREKMSGEYSRAFFSDSLNFFNQVLQGILYNYDDVTRSGWSVKVEAGIDWMGQYSDSARERFMIFSAGEFSKGIFKIGYNGYMYHFACSEAVQGVMDNILIYPYLKADFGSMAGIQELSVRAGWLQAFQNDRNHGDGYMFPGGGEIVTVLRHWNVSLENTVYVGGDIMPFFDTRDDIGVQYGDSLYFGDRYYSASDGFYDRLELAYEPKITDFLSVKVALAAHFFQKYCGWQQMVTIKMSF
;
A
#
# COMPACT_ATOMS: atom_id res chain seq x y z
N MET A 1 -18.99 -9.01 24.33
CA MET A 1 -18.43 -9.06 22.98
C MET A 1 -17.48 -10.25 22.81
N VAL A 2 -16.48 -10.46 23.64
CA VAL A 2 -15.54 -11.58 23.60
C VAL A 2 -16.18 -12.96 23.55
N ARG A 3 -17.30 -13.20 24.28
CA ARG A 3 -18.07 -14.45 24.26
C ARG A 3 -18.70 -14.77 22.89
N LYS A 4 -19.11 -13.75 22.11
CA LYS A 4 -19.67 -13.93 20.77
C LYS A 4 -18.59 -14.24 19.73
N LEU A 5 -17.37 -13.68 19.91
CA LEU A 5 -16.22 -13.95 19.06
C LEU A 5 -15.72 -15.38 19.26
N LEU A 6 -15.63 -15.85 20.52
CA LEU A 6 -15.26 -17.25 20.84
C LEU A 6 -16.26 -18.26 20.28
N VAL A 7 -17.56 -17.93 20.27
CA VAL A 7 -18.60 -18.77 19.65
C VAL A 7 -18.46 -18.82 18.14
N LEU A 8 -18.11 -17.69 17.48
CA LEU A 8 -17.90 -17.65 16.04
C LEU A 8 -16.69 -18.49 15.62
N VAL A 9 -15.57 -18.36 16.33
CA VAL A 9 -14.36 -19.17 16.12
C VAL A 9 -14.64 -20.64 16.38
N ALA A 10 -15.38 -20.99 17.44
CA ALA A 10 -15.80 -22.34 17.72
C ALA A 10 -16.76 -22.90 16.65
N CYS A 11 -17.71 -22.10 16.15
CA CYS A 11 -18.60 -22.52 15.05
C CYS A 11 -17.84 -22.76 13.75
N CYS A 12 -16.83 -21.93 13.42
CA CYS A 12 -15.95 -22.17 12.26
C CYS A 12 -15.16 -23.49 12.43
N LEU A 13 -14.67 -23.79 13.62
CA LEU A 13 -13.97 -25.05 13.93
C LEU A 13 -14.89 -26.27 13.85
N PHE A 14 -16.17 -26.14 14.24
CA PHE A 14 -17.16 -27.22 14.14
C PHE A 14 -17.67 -27.44 12.71
N CYS A 15 -17.77 -26.42 11.88
CA CYS A 15 -18.14 -26.59 10.46
C CYS A 15 -17.11 -27.35 9.65
N VAL A 16 -15.85 -27.32 10.04
CA VAL A 16 -14.75 -28.02 9.34
C VAL A 16 -14.77 -29.54 9.64
N SER A 17 -15.23 -29.98 10.81
CA SER A 17 -15.37 -31.39 11.12
C SER A 17 -16.47 -32.12 10.32
N GLY A 18 -17.40 -31.37 9.70
CA GLY A 18 -18.45 -31.90 8.83
C GLY A 18 -18.06 -32.12 7.36
N ILE A 19 -16.94 -31.57 6.90
CA ILE A 19 -16.50 -31.64 5.49
C ILE A 19 -15.75 -32.96 5.18
N ALA A 20 -15.41 -33.74 6.19
CA ALA A 20 -14.68 -35.02 6.04
C ALA A 20 -15.51 -36.22 5.50
N LEU A 21 -16.79 -36.04 5.19
CA LEU A 21 -17.71 -37.10 4.76
C LEU A 21 -18.36 -36.83 3.39
N GLY A 22 -17.54 -36.76 2.36
CA GLY A 22 -18.00 -36.69 0.97
C GLY A 22 -17.31 -37.74 0.09
N ARG A 23 -18.10 -38.68 -0.40
CA ARG A 23 -17.77 -39.87 -1.19
C ARG A 23 -17.11 -39.55 -2.53
N ASP A 24 -16.05 -40.27 -2.85
CA ASP A 24 -15.52 -40.64 -4.16
C ASP A 24 -14.89 -39.58 -5.09
N GLY A 25 -13.64 -39.82 -5.46
CA GLY A 25 -12.94 -39.16 -6.57
C GLY A 25 -11.80 -38.23 -6.13
N GLY A 26 -10.68 -38.79 -5.66
CA GLY A 26 -9.47 -37.99 -5.33
C GLY A 26 -9.61 -37.28 -3.97
N ARG A 27 -9.03 -37.82 -2.93
CA ARG A 27 -9.06 -37.24 -1.57
C ARG A 27 -8.50 -35.80 -1.65
N LYS A 28 -9.34 -34.79 -1.44
CA LYS A 28 -8.90 -33.41 -1.23
C LYS A 28 -8.00 -33.39 0.00
N LYS A 29 -6.77 -32.92 -0.18
CA LYS A 29 -5.83 -32.76 0.95
C LYS A 29 -6.12 -31.42 1.61
N VAL A 30 -6.52 -31.44 2.86
CA VAL A 30 -6.75 -30.25 3.69
C VAL A 30 -5.59 -30.12 4.66
N TYR A 31 -5.01 -28.91 4.72
CA TYR A 31 -3.91 -28.60 5.62
C TYR A 31 -4.33 -27.43 6.51
N PHE A 32 -3.93 -27.50 7.78
CA PHE A 32 -4.00 -26.36 8.68
C PHE A 32 -2.85 -25.39 8.33
N GLU A 33 -3.16 -24.11 8.29
CA GLU A 33 -2.22 -23.04 7.97
C GLU A 33 -2.19 -22.04 9.13
N TYR A 34 -1.04 -21.45 9.40
CA TYR A 34 -0.88 -20.34 10.31
C TYR A 34 0.13 -19.36 9.73
N GLU A 35 -0.08 -18.08 9.99
CA GLU A 35 0.83 -16.99 9.66
C GLU A 35 0.92 -16.09 10.90
N ALA A 36 2.06 -15.49 11.15
CA ALA A 36 2.23 -14.49 12.18
C ALA A 36 3.22 -13.44 11.70
N ASP A 37 2.76 -12.21 11.54
CA ASP A 37 3.59 -11.09 11.16
C ASP A 37 3.77 -10.16 12.36
N PHE A 38 4.96 -9.59 12.47
CA PHE A 38 5.30 -8.55 13.43
C PHE A 38 6.00 -7.42 12.71
N GLU A 39 5.60 -6.19 13.00
CA GLU A 39 6.29 -5.00 12.52
C GLU A 39 6.53 -4.02 13.67
N LEU A 40 7.77 -3.57 13.83
CA LEU A 40 8.11 -2.38 14.60
C LEU A 40 8.39 -1.26 13.59
N TYR A 41 7.74 -0.13 13.78
CA TYR A 41 7.87 1.04 12.93
C TYR A 41 8.22 2.27 13.74
N PHE A 42 9.36 2.89 13.41
CA PHE A 42 9.80 4.17 13.93
C PHE A 42 10.03 5.12 12.76
N ASP A 43 9.47 6.32 12.85
CA ASP A 43 9.58 7.38 11.86
C ASP A 43 9.61 8.73 12.57
N ASN A 44 10.80 9.32 12.65
CA ASN A 44 11.02 10.64 13.23
C ASN A 44 11.17 11.66 12.11
N ARG A 45 10.23 12.60 12.05
CA ARG A 45 10.14 13.66 11.04
C ARG A 45 10.52 14.99 11.66
N GLU A 46 11.60 15.56 11.17
CA GLU A 46 12.10 16.87 11.59
C GLU A 46 12.00 17.83 10.40
N TYR A 47 10.87 18.50 10.30
CA TYR A 47 10.54 19.41 9.23
C TYR A 47 10.45 20.85 9.75
N ASN A 48 10.69 21.82 8.89
CA ASN A 48 10.47 23.20 9.26
C ASN A 48 8.98 23.60 9.14
N GLN A 49 8.64 24.78 9.65
CA GLN A 49 7.27 25.29 9.68
C GLN A 49 6.60 25.47 8.32
N PHE A 50 7.33 25.38 7.22
CA PHE A 50 6.84 25.53 5.85
C PHE A 50 6.66 24.19 5.13
N SER A 51 6.97 23.09 5.80
CA SER A 51 6.74 21.75 5.26
C SER A 51 5.23 21.46 5.18
N PRO A 52 4.77 20.76 4.14
CA PRO A 52 3.38 20.27 4.08
C PRO A 52 3.07 19.24 5.17
N TYR A 53 4.12 18.65 5.77
CA TYR A 53 4.00 17.77 6.92
C TYR A 53 4.36 18.47 8.22
N PRO A 54 3.64 18.21 9.31
CA PRO A 54 4.09 18.59 10.65
C PRO A 54 5.27 17.70 11.09
N SER A 55 6.20 18.30 11.86
CA SER A 55 7.20 17.51 12.58
C SER A 55 6.51 16.63 13.60
N LYS A 56 6.78 15.33 13.56
CA LYS A 56 6.25 14.37 14.53
C LYS A 56 7.10 13.10 14.56
N THR A 57 7.06 12.41 15.67
CA THR A 57 7.62 11.06 15.79
C THR A 57 6.48 10.05 15.82
N ILE A 58 6.54 9.06 14.95
CA ILE A 58 5.67 7.89 14.93
C ILE A 58 6.48 6.74 15.46
N PHE A 59 6.02 6.10 16.52
CA PHE A 59 6.68 4.92 17.07
C PHE A 59 5.62 3.93 17.53
N GLY A 60 5.65 2.74 16.98
CA GLY A 60 4.66 1.73 17.28
C GLY A 60 5.04 0.35 16.81
N ALA A 61 4.23 -0.61 17.18
CA ALA A 61 4.36 -1.98 16.74
C ALA A 61 3.00 -2.54 16.30
N SER A 62 3.05 -3.49 15.39
CA SER A 62 1.90 -4.30 15.02
C SER A 62 2.22 -5.78 15.11
N VAL A 63 1.21 -6.59 15.36
CA VAL A 63 1.27 -8.05 15.30
C VAL A 63 0.02 -8.58 14.62
N ALA A 64 0.20 -9.50 13.68
CA ALA A 64 -0.87 -10.02 12.86
C ALA A 64 -0.89 -11.56 12.86
N PRO A 65 -1.45 -12.20 13.90
CA PRO A 65 -1.65 -13.63 13.93
C PRO A 65 -2.84 -14.02 13.05
N ARG A 66 -2.65 -15.03 12.20
CA ARG A 66 -3.68 -15.57 11.30
C ARG A 66 -3.64 -17.10 11.32
N ILE A 67 -4.81 -17.71 11.27
CA ILE A 67 -4.98 -19.16 11.15
C ILE A 67 -5.97 -19.47 10.04
N GLY A 68 -5.86 -20.64 9.47
CA GLY A 68 -6.77 -21.06 8.41
C GLY A 68 -6.56 -22.45 7.92
N PHE A 69 -7.13 -22.73 6.76
CA PHE A 69 -7.04 -24.01 6.10
C PHE A 69 -6.79 -23.85 4.62
N SER A 70 -5.98 -24.75 4.07
CA SER A 70 -5.82 -24.86 2.62
C SER A 70 -6.35 -26.18 2.10
N VAL A 71 -6.88 -26.15 0.87
CA VAL A 71 -7.31 -27.31 0.13
C VAL A 71 -6.41 -27.47 -1.09
N ASN A 72 -5.75 -28.64 -1.18
CA ASN A 72 -4.80 -28.99 -2.23
C ASN A 72 -3.62 -27.96 -2.36
N GLY A 73 -3.32 -27.19 -1.31
CA GLY A 73 -2.30 -26.15 -1.32
C GLY A 73 -2.58 -24.93 -2.21
N LYS A 74 -3.76 -24.87 -2.84
CA LYS A 74 -4.12 -23.81 -3.79
C LYS A 74 -5.22 -22.89 -3.31
N HIS A 75 -6.16 -23.41 -2.55
CA HIS A 75 -7.31 -22.66 -2.04
C HIS A 75 -7.16 -22.51 -0.54
N ARG A 76 -7.13 -21.29 -0.03
CA ARG A 76 -6.96 -21.00 1.39
C ARG A 76 -8.10 -20.12 1.88
N VAL A 77 -8.50 -20.34 3.12
CA VAL A 77 -9.35 -19.42 3.88
C VAL A 77 -8.61 -19.10 5.16
N MET A 78 -8.33 -17.84 5.38
CA MET A 78 -7.55 -17.33 6.52
C MET A 78 -8.40 -16.37 7.32
N ALA A 79 -8.25 -16.43 8.64
CA ALA A 79 -8.85 -15.47 9.57
C ALA A 79 -7.81 -15.05 10.59
N GLY A 80 -7.78 -13.78 10.94
CA GLY A 80 -6.80 -13.24 11.88
C GLY A 80 -7.15 -11.86 12.40
N MET A 81 -6.18 -11.24 13.01
CA MET A 81 -6.30 -9.91 13.61
C MET A 81 -5.05 -9.09 13.29
N GLU A 82 -5.24 -7.85 12.90
CA GLU A 82 -4.19 -6.85 12.71
C GLU A 82 -4.15 -5.96 13.96
N LEU A 83 -3.33 -6.30 14.92
CA LEU A 83 -3.23 -5.59 16.21
C LEU A 83 -2.13 -4.54 16.11
N GLN A 84 -2.50 -3.27 16.20
CA GLN A 84 -1.55 -2.16 16.13
C GLN A 84 -1.56 -1.34 17.43
N LYS A 85 -0.38 -0.89 17.83
CA LYS A 85 -0.19 0.00 18.97
C LYS A 85 0.84 1.07 18.66
N GLN A 86 0.41 2.32 18.65
CA GLN A 86 1.34 3.44 18.75
C GLN A 86 1.77 3.62 20.22
N PHE A 87 3.07 3.71 20.46
CA PHE A 87 3.59 3.88 21.82
C PHE A 87 3.28 5.26 22.36
N GLY A 88 2.88 5.33 23.63
CA GLY A 88 2.37 6.55 24.26
C GLY A 88 0.90 6.86 24.00
N GLY A 89 0.26 6.19 23.03
CA GLY A 89 -1.19 6.33 22.76
C GLY A 89 -2.07 5.38 23.59
N GLU A 90 -3.39 5.44 23.38
CA GLU A 90 -4.35 4.53 24.01
C GLU A 90 -4.47 3.20 23.25
N PHE A 91 -5.10 2.20 23.87
CA PHE A 91 -5.35 0.87 23.27
C PHE A 91 -6.71 0.76 22.57
N SER A 92 -7.40 1.86 22.32
CA SER A 92 -8.79 1.86 21.84
C SER A 92 -8.99 1.23 20.46
N ASP A 93 -7.96 1.24 19.61
CA ASP A 93 -8.09 0.89 18.19
C ASP A 93 -7.64 -0.55 17.87
N ILE A 94 -7.47 -1.40 18.87
CA ILE A 94 -6.96 -2.78 18.70
C ILE A 94 -7.90 -3.68 17.88
N LEU A 95 -9.21 -3.38 17.86
CA LEU A 95 -10.22 -4.27 17.28
C LEU A 95 -10.65 -3.92 15.85
N ASP A 96 -10.10 -2.86 15.26
CA ASP A 96 -10.49 -2.42 13.91
C ASP A 96 -9.80 -3.24 12.80
N GLY A 97 -8.84 -4.08 13.17
CA GLY A 97 -8.05 -4.87 12.24
C GLY A 97 -8.40 -6.36 12.24
N ILE A 98 -9.63 -6.75 11.88
CA ILE A 98 -9.92 -8.16 11.61
C ILE A 98 -9.55 -8.47 10.15
N SER A 99 -8.75 -9.52 9.91
CA SER A 99 -8.55 -10.09 8.59
C SER A 99 -9.39 -11.35 8.41
N LEU A 100 -10.07 -11.46 7.29
CA LEU A 100 -10.84 -12.65 6.88
C LEU A 100 -10.88 -12.70 5.36
N TYR A 101 -10.13 -13.61 4.76
CA TYR A 101 -10.04 -13.65 3.33
C TYR A 101 -9.90 -15.06 2.77
N TYR A 102 -10.40 -15.21 1.55
CA TYR A 102 -10.09 -16.33 0.69
C TYR A 102 -8.88 -15.99 -0.19
N ASN A 103 -8.00 -16.96 -0.40
CA ASN A 103 -6.89 -16.89 -1.32
C ASN A 103 -6.89 -18.08 -2.28
N TYR A 104 -6.69 -17.81 -3.56
CA TYR A 104 -6.31 -18.80 -4.56
C TYR A 104 -4.87 -18.53 -5.02
N ALA A 105 -4.01 -19.55 -4.91
CA ALA A 105 -2.62 -19.49 -5.35
C ALA A 105 -2.40 -20.52 -6.46
N GLY A 106 -2.41 -20.04 -7.71
CA GLY A 106 -1.99 -20.81 -8.90
C GLY A 106 -0.54 -20.49 -9.26
N ASP A 107 -0.04 -21.12 -10.32
CA ASP A 107 1.36 -21.00 -10.73
C ASP A 107 1.71 -19.56 -11.21
N LYS A 108 0.74 -18.88 -11.83
CA LYS A 108 0.88 -17.53 -12.39
C LYS A 108 -0.12 -16.53 -11.81
N HIS A 109 -1.15 -17.02 -11.17
CA HIS A 109 -2.30 -16.25 -10.74
C HIS A 109 -2.45 -16.37 -9.23
N ARG A 110 -2.57 -15.24 -8.54
CA ARG A 110 -3.01 -15.18 -7.15
C ARG A 110 -4.24 -14.30 -7.08
N PHE A 111 -5.24 -14.77 -6.37
CA PHE A 111 -6.49 -14.06 -6.19
C PHE A 111 -6.84 -14.05 -4.69
N TYR A 112 -7.27 -12.90 -4.20
CA TYR A 112 -7.72 -12.73 -2.83
C TYR A 112 -9.07 -12.04 -2.83
N ALA A 113 -9.93 -12.38 -1.87
CA ALA A 113 -11.22 -11.73 -1.66
C ALA A 113 -11.58 -11.71 -0.17
N GLY A 114 -12.01 -10.57 0.33
CA GLY A 114 -12.39 -10.35 1.73
C GLY A 114 -11.67 -9.18 2.37
N VAL A 115 -11.33 -9.29 3.66
CA VAL A 115 -10.48 -8.35 4.38
C VAL A 115 -9.05 -8.88 4.34
N ILE A 116 -8.27 -8.34 3.41
CA ILE A 116 -6.99 -8.88 2.93
C ILE A 116 -5.86 -8.05 3.56
N PRO A 117 -4.80 -8.67 4.12
CA PRO A 117 -3.62 -7.93 4.53
C PRO A 117 -3.00 -7.16 3.35
N ARG A 118 -2.72 -5.87 3.53
CA ARG A 118 -2.15 -5.01 2.47
C ARG A 118 -0.76 -5.47 2.01
N GLU A 119 -0.02 -6.18 2.84
CA GLU A 119 1.25 -6.81 2.48
C GLU A 119 1.14 -7.86 1.35
N LYS A 120 -0.07 -8.35 1.03
CA LYS A 120 -0.31 -9.26 -0.10
C LYS A 120 -0.32 -8.51 -1.45
N MET A 121 -0.30 -7.18 -1.45
CA MET A 121 -0.03 -6.38 -2.64
C MET A 121 1.40 -6.64 -3.12
N SER A 122 1.57 -6.77 -4.42
CA SER A 122 2.86 -7.06 -5.06
C SER A 122 3.26 -6.02 -6.11
N GLY A 123 2.40 -5.06 -6.39
CA GLY A 123 2.66 -3.96 -7.32
C GLY A 123 3.70 -2.98 -6.78
N GLU A 124 4.60 -2.52 -7.65
CA GLU A 124 5.52 -1.42 -7.34
C GLU A 124 4.82 -0.09 -7.60
N TYR A 125 4.40 0.61 -6.56
CA TYR A 125 3.77 1.93 -6.66
C TYR A 125 4.77 3.05 -6.36
N SER A 126 4.65 4.17 -7.10
CA SER A 126 5.32 5.41 -6.70
C SER A 126 4.78 5.90 -5.35
N ARG A 127 5.60 6.60 -4.56
CA ARG A 127 5.17 7.26 -3.32
C ARG A 127 4.07 8.30 -3.55
N ALA A 128 3.89 8.76 -4.78
CA ALA A 128 2.74 9.57 -5.15
C ALA A 128 1.38 8.84 -5.05
N PHE A 129 1.38 7.49 -5.02
CA PHE A 129 0.18 6.66 -4.83
C PHE A 129 -0.01 6.25 -3.38
N PHE A 130 1.04 5.73 -2.75
CA PHE A 130 1.02 5.20 -1.40
C PHE A 130 2.29 5.62 -0.65
N SER A 131 2.12 6.34 0.44
CA SER A 131 3.23 6.77 1.29
C SER A 131 3.83 5.61 2.09
N ASP A 132 5.08 5.77 2.53
CA ASP A 132 5.80 4.74 3.30
C ASP A 132 5.06 4.36 4.59
N SER A 133 4.36 5.30 5.24
CA SER A 133 3.62 5.05 6.48
C SER A 133 2.24 4.41 6.27
N LEU A 134 1.74 4.35 5.03
CA LEU A 134 0.38 3.84 4.77
C LEU A 134 0.21 2.40 5.23
N ASN A 135 1.18 1.53 4.93
CA ASN A 135 1.09 0.12 5.29
C ASN A 135 1.07 -0.11 6.80
N PHE A 136 1.73 0.77 7.57
CA PHE A 136 1.69 0.70 9.03
C PHE A 136 0.33 1.12 9.59
N PHE A 137 -0.29 2.18 9.04
CA PHE A 137 -1.57 2.69 9.52
C PHE A 137 -2.79 2.00 8.91
N ASN A 138 -2.72 1.57 7.65
CA ASN A 138 -3.76 0.91 6.88
C ASN A 138 -3.33 -0.51 6.51
N GLN A 139 -3.39 -1.43 7.47
CA GLN A 139 -2.84 -2.78 7.33
C GLN A 139 -3.69 -3.72 6.46
N VAL A 140 -4.95 -3.38 6.21
CA VAL A 140 -5.87 -4.21 5.43
C VAL A 140 -6.46 -3.45 4.24
N LEU A 141 -6.86 -4.22 3.24
CA LEU A 141 -7.62 -3.83 2.05
C LEU A 141 -8.93 -4.64 2.08
N GLN A 142 -10.07 -4.01 1.88
CA GLN A 142 -11.39 -4.66 1.96
C GLN A 142 -11.97 -4.82 0.56
N GLY A 143 -11.90 -6.04 0.01
CA GLY A 143 -12.44 -6.29 -1.32
C GLY A 143 -11.77 -7.41 -2.08
N ILE A 144 -11.14 -7.08 -3.21
CA ILE A 144 -10.55 -8.05 -4.14
C ILE A 144 -9.15 -7.59 -4.52
N LEU A 145 -8.21 -8.54 -4.55
CA LEU A 145 -6.87 -8.33 -5.06
C LEU A 145 -6.50 -9.47 -6.00
N TYR A 146 -6.01 -9.15 -7.17
CA TYR A 146 -5.55 -10.10 -8.17
C TYR A 146 -4.12 -9.77 -8.59
N ASN A 147 -3.26 -10.80 -8.61
CA ASN A 147 -1.88 -10.71 -9.07
C ASN A 147 -1.63 -11.73 -10.18
N TYR A 148 -0.96 -11.30 -11.22
CA TYR A 148 -0.45 -12.11 -12.30
C TYR A 148 1.06 -11.93 -12.42
N ASP A 149 1.81 -13.05 -12.49
CA ASP A 149 3.27 -13.05 -12.67
C ASP A 149 3.65 -14.21 -13.57
N ASP A 150 4.25 -13.91 -14.72
CA ASP A 150 4.63 -14.91 -15.73
C ASP A 150 5.88 -14.47 -16.49
N VAL A 151 6.62 -15.46 -16.97
CA VAL A 151 7.67 -15.27 -17.96
C VAL A 151 7.24 -15.92 -19.26
N THR A 152 7.00 -15.11 -20.28
CA THR A 152 6.58 -15.58 -21.59
C THR A 152 7.65 -16.41 -22.30
N ARG A 153 7.28 -17.21 -23.28
CA ARG A 153 8.24 -17.99 -24.10
C ARG A 153 9.27 -17.12 -24.83
N SER A 154 8.94 -15.86 -25.09
CA SER A 154 9.84 -14.87 -25.70
C SER A 154 10.78 -14.18 -24.71
N GLY A 155 10.75 -14.57 -23.41
CA GLY A 155 11.60 -14.06 -22.35
C GLY A 155 11.17 -12.70 -21.80
N TRP A 156 9.90 -12.29 -22.00
CA TRP A 156 9.31 -11.17 -21.29
C TRP A 156 8.80 -11.61 -19.92
N SER A 157 9.19 -10.91 -18.89
CA SER A 157 8.51 -10.98 -17.59
C SER A 157 7.33 -10.03 -17.58
N VAL A 158 6.18 -10.51 -17.13
CA VAL A 158 4.92 -9.75 -17.05
C VAL A 158 4.39 -9.86 -15.64
N LYS A 159 4.25 -8.73 -14.97
CA LYS A 159 3.64 -8.61 -13.65
C LYS A 159 2.47 -7.65 -13.74
N VAL A 160 1.32 -8.05 -13.24
CA VAL A 160 0.12 -7.18 -13.18
C VAL A 160 -0.57 -7.40 -11.86
N GLU A 161 -0.90 -6.31 -11.21
CA GLU A 161 -1.77 -6.28 -10.04
C GLU A 161 -3.00 -5.44 -10.35
N ALA A 162 -4.16 -5.87 -9.86
CA ALA A 162 -5.38 -5.08 -9.88
C ALA A 162 -6.20 -5.37 -8.62
N GLY A 163 -6.85 -4.38 -8.07
CA GLY A 163 -7.63 -4.53 -6.87
C GLY A 163 -8.73 -3.50 -6.70
N ILE A 164 -9.63 -3.82 -5.78
CA ILE A 164 -10.67 -2.92 -5.28
C ILE A 164 -10.54 -2.92 -3.77
N ASP A 165 -10.43 -1.72 -3.18
CA ASP A 165 -10.41 -1.50 -1.75
C ASP A 165 -11.63 -0.66 -1.36
N TRP A 166 -12.56 -1.23 -0.59
CA TRP A 166 -13.76 -0.57 -0.10
C TRP A 166 -13.48 0.04 1.28
N MET A 167 -13.23 1.33 1.34
CA MET A 167 -12.69 2.03 2.51
C MET A 167 -13.74 2.70 3.38
N GLY A 168 -14.96 2.85 2.91
CA GLY A 168 -16.04 3.50 3.65
C GLY A 168 -17.41 3.16 3.13
N GLN A 169 -18.33 2.93 4.05
CA GLN A 169 -19.76 2.68 3.74
C GLN A 169 -20.52 3.98 3.89
N TYR A 170 -21.49 4.23 2.99
CA TYR A 170 -22.44 5.32 3.11
C TYR A 170 -23.25 5.21 4.40
N SER A 171 -23.32 6.30 5.16
CA SER A 171 -24.15 6.44 6.34
C SER A 171 -24.47 7.92 6.60
N ASP A 172 -25.17 8.22 7.70
CA ASP A 172 -25.51 9.59 8.11
C ASP A 172 -24.28 10.50 8.22
N SER A 173 -23.14 9.95 8.68
CA SER A 173 -21.92 10.70 8.95
C SER A 173 -20.68 10.21 8.19
N ALA A 174 -20.71 9.01 7.62
CA ALA A 174 -19.58 8.44 6.90
C ALA A 174 -19.77 8.53 5.38
N ARG A 175 -18.72 8.92 4.68
CA ARG A 175 -18.66 8.98 3.22
C ARG A 175 -18.48 7.59 2.63
N GLU A 176 -19.13 7.32 1.50
CA GLU A 176 -18.82 6.16 0.66
C GLU A 176 -17.46 6.38 0.00
N ARG A 177 -16.57 5.42 0.18
CA ARG A 177 -15.21 5.51 -0.34
C ARG A 177 -14.75 4.15 -0.85
N PHE A 178 -14.30 4.10 -2.08
CA PHE A 178 -13.61 2.92 -2.61
C PHE A 178 -12.57 3.31 -3.65
N MET A 179 -11.54 2.49 -3.75
CA MET A 179 -10.47 2.65 -4.72
C MET A 179 -10.40 1.44 -5.64
N ILE A 180 -10.38 1.68 -6.94
CA ILE A 180 -9.97 0.68 -7.93
C ILE A 180 -8.53 1.03 -8.30
N PHE A 181 -7.61 0.10 -8.16
CA PHE A 181 -6.21 0.35 -8.42
C PHE A 181 -5.57 -0.76 -9.26
N SER A 182 -4.50 -0.42 -9.95
CA SER A 182 -3.73 -1.36 -10.75
C SER A 182 -2.28 -0.91 -10.90
N ALA A 183 -1.37 -1.87 -10.94
CA ALA A 183 0.02 -1.68 -11.32
C ALA A 183 0.44 -2.77 -12.30
N GLY A 184 1.30 -2.43 -13.25
CA GLY A 184 1.83 -3.41 -14.18
C GLY A 184 3.27 -3.11 -14.55
N GLU A 185 4.04 -4.18 -14.75
CA GLU A 185 5.42 -4.11 -15.23
C GLU A 185 5.66 -5.19 -16.30
N PHE A 186 6.25 -4.77 -17.41
CA PHE A 186 6.68 -5.62 -18.51
C PHE A 186 8.18 -5.42 -18.67
N SER A 187 8.97 -6.47 -18.48
CA SER A 187 10.43 -6.36 -18.51
C SER A 187 11.11 -7.35 -19.43
N LYS A 188 12.19 -6.90 -20.06
CA LYS A 188 13.09 -7.74 -20.86
C LYS A 188 14.50 -7.18 -20.85
N GLY A 189 15.46 -8.00 -20.41
CA GLY A 189 16.83 -7.55 -20.23
C GLY A 189 16.90 -6.45 -19.17
N ILE A 190 17.55 -5.34 -19.51
CA ILE A 190 17.68 -4.19 -18.62
C ILE A 190 16.48 -3.24 -18.63
N PHE A 191 15.56 -3.38 -19.60
CA PHE A 191 14.46 -2.44 -19.79
C PHE A 191 13.16 -2.97 -19.20
N LYS A 192 12.40 -2.04 -18.60
CA LYS A 192 11.08 -2.25 -18.06
C LYS A 192 10.15 -1.10 -18.49
N ILE A 193 8.94 -1.45 -18.83
CA ILE A 193 7.84 -0.50 -19.07
C ILE A 193 6.78 -0.81 -18.03
N GLY A 194 6.32 0.19 -17.32
CA GLY A 194 5.32 -0.03 -16.29
C GLY A 194 4.32 1.09 -16.18
N TYR A 195 3.33 0.84 -15.35
CA TYR A 195 2.32 1.82 -14.98
C TYR A 195 1.82 1.60 -13.56
N ASN A 196 1.38 2.67 -12.91
CA ASN A 196 0.48 2.65 -11.76
C ASN A 196 -0.76 3.46 -12.11
N GLY A 197 -1.89 3.10 -11.52
CA GLY A 197 -3.13 3.83 -11.66
C GLY A 197 -4.10 3.55 -10.55
N TYR A 198 -4.88 4.54 -10.16
CA TYR A 198 -6.09 4.35 -9.37
C TYR A 198 -7.20 5.31 -9.83
N MET A 199 -8.41 4.87 -9.61
CA MET A 199 -9.61 5.69 -9.53
C MET A 199 -10.14 5.56 -8.10
N TYR A 200 -10.15 6.67 -7.38
CA TYR A 200 -10.68 6.74 -6.02
C TYR A 200 -12.00 7.51 -6.00
N HIS A 201 -13.05 6.81 -5.61
CA HIS A 201 -14.37 7.37 -5.41
C HIS A 201 -14.47 7.87 -3.97
N PHE A 202 -14.66 9.17 -3.82
CA PHE A 202 -14.84 9.84 -2.54
C PHE A 202 -16.19 10.57 -2.59
N ALA A 203 -17.25 9.91 -2.10
CA ALA A 203 -18.61 10.35 -2.27
C ALA A 203 -19.21 10.97 -1.01
N CYS A 204 -20.48 11.29 -1.08
CA CYS A 204 -21.25 11.94 -0.02
C CYS A 204 -21.59 10.99 1.16
N SER A 205 -22.07 11.63 2.21
CA SER A 205 -22.88 11.03 3.28
C SER A 205 -24.24 11.75 3.35
N GLU A 206 -25.16 11.37 4.24
CA GLU A 206 -26.39 12.14 4.44
C GLU A 206 -26.12 13.56 4.92
N ALA A 207 -25.13 13.73 5.81
CA ALA A 207 -24.77 15.04 6.37
C ALA A 207 -23.94 15.90 5.42
N VAL A 208 -23.19 15.28 4.49
CA VAL A 208 -22.24 15.97 3.60
C VAL A 208 -22.52 15.55 2.17
N GLN A 209 -23.11 16.43 1.39
CA GLN A 209 -23.39 16.18 -0.02
C GLN A 209 -22.11 16.36 -0.85
N GLY A 210 -22.03 15.65 -1.99
CA GLY A 210 -21.04 15.83 -3.01
C GLY A 210 -20.12 14.64 -3.29
N VAL A 211 -19.53 14.70 -4.47
CA VAL A 211 -18.63 13.66 -4.99
C VAL A 211 -17.35 14.33 -5.47
N MET A 212 -16.23 13.74 -5.04
CA MET A 212 -14.91 14.07 -5.53
C MET A 212 -14.41 12.96 -6.46
N ASP A 213 -14.15 13.30 -7.73
CA ASP A 213 -13.47 12.41 -8.66
C ASP A 213 -11.95 12.55 -8.44
N ASN A 214 -11.29 11.46 -8.11
CA ASN A 214 -9.84 11.45 -7.86
C ASN A 214 -9.22 10.27 -8.63
N ILE A 215 -8.58 10.58 -9.75
CA ILE A 215 -7.89 9.62 -10.61
C ILE A 215 -6.43 10.02 -10.70
N LEU A 216 -5.53 9.07 -10.54
CA LEU A 216 -4.09 9.26 -10.72
C LEU A 216 -3.54 8.13 -11.60
N ILE A 217 -2.74 8.49 -12.60
CA ILE A 217 -2.03 7.55 -13.47
C ILE A 217 -0.55 7.91 -13.57
N TYR A 218 0.31 6.89 -13.71
CA TYR A 218 1.75 7.03 -13.80
C TYR A 218 2.34 5.99 -14.76
N PRO A 219 2.40 6.23 -16.07
CA PRO A 219 3.22 5.46 -16.98
C PRO A 219 4.70 5.79 -16.79
N TYR A 220 5.58 4.77 -16.85
CA TYR A 220 7.01 4.96 -16.69
C TYR A 220 7.84 3.99 -17.53
N LEU A 221 9.10 4.37 -17.73
CA LEU A 221 10.17 3.53 -18.24
C LEU A 221 11.23 3.38 -17.17
N LYS A 222 11.79 2.17 -17.00
CA LYS A 222 12.90 1.88 -16.07
C LYS A 222 14.00 1.15 -16.84
N ALA A 223 15.25 1.50 -16.56
CA ALA A 223 16.41 0.72 -17.02
C ALA A 223 17.26 0.36 -15.79
N ASP A 224 17.67 -0.90 -15.68
CA ASP A 224 18.51 -1.43 -14.60
C ASP A 224 19.83 -1.94 -15.16
N PHE A 225 20.91 -1.28 -14.77
CA PHE A 225 22.28 -1.55 -15.20
C PHE A 225 23.09 -2.32 -14.13
N GLY A 226 22.45 -2.76 -13.03
CA GLY A 226 23.13 -3.36 -11.87
C GLY A 226 23.99 -4.56 -12.26
N SER A 227 23.47 -5.48 -13.06
CA SER A 227 24.22 -6.65 -13.55
C SER A 227 25.42 -6.28 -14.42
N MET A 228 25.34 -5.20 -15.20
CA MET A 228 26.45 -4.70 -16.03
C MET A 228 27.52 -4.01 -15.20
N ALA A 229 27.13 -3.35 -14.11
CA ALA A 229 28.02 -2.66 -13.19
C ALA A 229 28.59 -3.56 -12.09
N GLY A 230 28.18 -4.84 -12.01
CA GLY A 230 28.61 -5.77 -10.97
C GLY A 230 28.08 -5.43 -9.57
N ILE A 231 26.94 -4.74 -9.49
CA ILE A 231 26.25 -4.36 -8.24
C ILE A 231 24.81 -4.88 -8.23
N GLN A 232 24.15 -4.84 -7.10
CA GLN A 232 22.81 -5.43 -6.93
C GLN A 232 21.76 -4.69 -7.77
N GLU A 233 21.78 -3.35 -7.77
CA GLU A 233 20.91 -2.51 -8.58
C GLU A 233 21.61 -1.18 -8.91
N LEU A 234 21.49 -0.77 -10.15
CA LEU A 234 21.75 0.59 -10.61
C LEU A 234 20.66 0.91 -11.62
N SER A 235 19.58 1.52 -11.15
CA SER A 235 18.41 1.73 -12.00
C SER A 235 18.01 3.20 -12.06
N VAL A 236 17.43 3.55 -13.21
CA VAL A 236 16.78 4.84 -13.44
C VAL A 236 15.39 4.57 -13.95
N ARG A 237 14.38 5.11 -13.27
CA ARG A 237 12.98 5.13 -13.69
C ARG A 237 12.58 6.56 -14.00
N ALA A 238 11.95 6.79 -15.14
CA ALA A 238 11.40 8.07 -15.53
C ALA A 238 9.94 7.89 -15.97
N GLY A 239 9.05 8.70 -15.46
CA GLY A 239 7.63 8.63 -15.76
C GLY A 239 6.92 9.95 -15.63
N TRP A 240 5.62 9.95 -15.92
CA TRP A 240 4.75 11.11 -15.86
C TRP A 240 3.56 10.84 -14.97
N LEU A 241 3.45 11.56 -13.86
CA LEU A 241 2.27 11.59 -13.00
C LEU A 241 1.22 12.49 -13.60
N GLN A 242 0.00 11.97 -13.81
CA GLN A 242 -1.14 12.74 -14.30
C GLN A 242 -2.34 12.50 -13.39
N ALA A 243 -2.82 13.55 -12.77
CA ALA A 243 -4.06 13.52 -12.02
C ALA A 243 -5.23 14.06 -12.84
N PHE A 244 -6.43 13.54 -12.55
CA PHE A 244 -7.72 14.02 -13.04
C PHE A 244 -8.60 14.20 -11.81
N GLN A 245 -8.81 15.46 -11.45
CA GLN A 245 -9.45 15.85 -10.20
C GLN A 245 -10.68 16.70 -10.48
N ASN A 246 -11.81 16.39 -9.84
CA ASN A 246 -13.02 17.21 -9.96
C ASN A 246 -13.81 17.16 -8.66
N ASP A 247 -13.91 18.27 -7.98
CA ASP A 247 -14.86 18.44 -6.88
C ASP A 247 -16.20 18.91 -7.44
N ARG A 248 -17.14 17.99 -7.57
CA ARG A 248 -18.44 18.26 -8.19
C ARG A 248 -19.29 19.24 -7.38
N ASN A 249 -18.97 19.48 -6.10
CA ASN A 249 -19.68 20.46 -5.27
C ASN A 249 -19.26 21.89 -5.58
N HIS A 250 -17.98 22.09 -5.92
CA HIS A 250 -17.44 23.41 -6.17
C HIS A 250 -17.57 23.86 -7.65
N GLY A 251 -17.99 22.94 -8.55
CA GLY A 251 -18.48 23.31 -9.88
C GLY A 251 -17.45 23.76 -10.92
N ASP A 252 -16.15 23.72 -10.60
CA ASP A 252 -15.09 24.26 -11.47
C ASP A 252 -14.66 23.31 -12.61
N GLY A 253 -15.25 22.10 -12.66
CA GLY A 253 -14.93 21.08 -13.65
C GLY A 253 -13.64 20.33 -13.33
N TYR A 254 -13.10 19.60 -14.32
CA TYR A 254 -11.90 18.81 -14.15
C TYR A 254 -10.63 19.66 -14.19
N MET A 255 -9.76 19.44 -13.21
CA MET A 255 -8.36 19.87 -13.19
C MET A 255 -7.46 18.72 -13.63
N PHE A 256 -6.36 19.04 -14.31
CA PHE A 256 -5.43 18.06 -14.90
C PHE A 256 -3.98 18.33 -14.47
N PRO A 257 -3.69 18.43 -13.16
CA PRO A 257 -2.32 18.63 -12.72
C PRO A 257 -1.46 17.41 -13.00
N GLY A 258 -0.18 17.65 -13.24
CA GLY A 258 0.76 16.55 -13.47
C GLY A 258 2.20 17.01 -13.45
N GLY A 259 3.12 16.05 -13.56
CA GLY A 259 4.54 16.30 -13.54
C GLY A 259 5.39 15.09 -13.85
N GLY A 260 6.65 15.34 -14.17
CA GLY A 260 7.66 14.31 -14.39
C GLY A 260 8.26 13.83 -13.07
N GLU A 261 8.42 12.52 -12.93
CA GLU A 261 9.14 11.89 -11.83
C GLU A 261 10.33 11.11 -12.37
N ILE A 262 11.50 11.30 -11.76
CA ILE A 262 12.69 10.49 -12.00
C ILE A 262 13.11 9.86 -10.68
N VAL A 263 13.28 8.53 -10.68
CA VAL A 263 13.79 7.78 -9.52
C VAL A 263 15.07 7.08 -9.93
N THR A 264 16.15 7.33 -9.18
CA THR A 264 17.44 6.67 -9.34
C THR A 264 17.75 5.84 -8.11
N VAL A 265 18.07 4.56 -8.29
CA VAL A 265 18.42 3.64 -7.20
C VAL A 265 19.81 3.07 -7.44
N LEU A 266 20.67 3.18 -6.42
CA LEU A 266 21.94 2.48 -6.31
C LEU A 266 21.86 1.56 -5.09
N ARG A 267 22.04 0.24 -5.29
CA ARG A 267 22.05 -0.74 -4.18
C ARG A 267 23.27 -1.65 -4.27
N HIS A 268 24.03 -1.71 -3.19
CA HIS A 268 25.17 -2.60 -3.05
C HIS A 268 25.46 -2.88 -1.57
N TRP A 269 25.88 -4.12 -1.22
CA TRP A 269 26.21 -4.57 0.14
C TRP A 269 25.20 -4.20 1.23
N ASN A 270 23.92 -4.39 0.94
CA ASN A 270 22.82 -4.04 1.86
C ASN A 270 22.63 -2.53 2.10
N VAL A 271 23.36 -1.69 1.38
CA VAL A 271 23.17 -0.23 1.38
C VAL A 271 22.45 0.16 0.10
N SER A 272 21.45 1.02 0.21
CA SER A 272 20.79 1.64 -0.94
C SER A 272 20.78 3.16 -0.81
N LEU A 273 21.02 3.81 -1.93
CA LEU A 273 20.80 5.23 -2.12
C LEU A 273 19.72 5.39 -3.17
N GLU A 274 18.60 6.00 -2.79
CA GLU A 274 17.49 6.31 -3.69
C GLU A 274 17.32 7.82 -3.76
N ASN A 275 17.23 8.33 -4.98
CA ASN A 275 16.90 9.72 -5.22
C ASN A 275 15.63 9.79 -6.08
N THR A 276 14.63 10.51 -5.60
CA THR A 276 13.36 10.78 -6.29
C THR A 276 13.22 12.27 -6.53
N VAL A 277 13.20 12.66 -7.79
CA VAL A 277 12.98 14.04 -8.23
C VAL A 277 11.62 14.12 -8.91
N TYR A 278 10.78 15.03 -8.45
CA TYR A 278 9.51 15.37 -9.06
C TYR A 278 9.52 16.83 -9.51
N VAL A 279 9.11 17.06 -10.76
CA VAL A 279 8.96 18.41 -11.33
C VAL A 279 7.58 18.52 -11.92
N GLY A 280 6.73 19.33 -11.29
CA GLY A 280 5.33 19.47 -11.69
C GLY A 280 4.51 20.27 -10.70
N GLY A 281 3.22 20.36 -10.97
CA GLY A 281 2.26 21.01 -10.06
C GLY A 281 1.76 20.09 -8.96
N ASP A 282 0.97 20.64 -8.07
CA ASP A 282 0.22 19.91 -7.05
C ASP A 282 -0.75 18.92 -7.73
N ILE A 283 -0.53 17.61 -7.52
CA ILE A 283 -1.41 16.57 -8.10
C ILE A 283 -2.72 16.37 -7.32
N MET A 284 -2.89 17.04 -6.17
CA MET A 284 -4.08 16.94 -5.31
C MET A 284 -4.60 18.33 -4.93
N PRO A 285 -5.02 19.14 -5.91
CA PRO A 285 -5.40 20.56 -5.69
C PRO A 285 -6.54 20.74 -4.67
N PHE A 286 -7.33 19.69 -4.43
CA PHE A 286 -8.42 19.72 -3.45
C PHE A 286 -8.03 19.15 -2.07
N PHE A 287 -6.75 18.83 -1.85
CA PHE A 287 -6.30 18.26 -0.57
C PHE A 287 -6.67 19.13 0.64
N ASP A 288 -6.49 20.44 0.53
CA ASP A 288 -6.78 21.41 1.59
C ASP A 288 -8.23 21.94 1.55
N THR A 289 -9.05 21.49 0.58
CA THR A 289 -10.46 21.85 0.49
C THR A 289 -11.24 21.31 1.68
N ARG A 290 -12.24 22.07 2.12
CA ARG A 290 -13.15 21.66 3.18
C ARG A 290 -14.53 21.36 2.60
N ASP A 291 -15.18 20.34 3.17
CA ASP A 291 -16.56 20.02 2.85
C ASP A 291 -17.57 21.03 3.46
N ASP A 292 -18.86 20.81 3.20
CA ASP A 292 -19.95 21.71 3.62
C ASP A 292 -20.05 21.87 5.17
N ILE A 293 -19.53 20.94 5.94
CA ILE A 293 -19.45 21.04 7.40
C ILE A 293 -18.09 21.50 7.92
N GLY A 294 -17.16 21.87 7.01
CA GLY A 294 -15.86 22.43 7.33
C GLY A 294 -14.77 21.41 7.63
N VAL A 295 -14.96 20.13 7.32
CA VAL A 295 -13.95 19.07 7.46
C VAL A 295 -13.06 19.05 6.23
N GLN A 296 -11.74 19.14 6.44
CA GLN A 296 -10.75 19.08 5.37
C GLN A 296 -10.72 17.67 4.75
N TYR A 297 -10.60 17.56 3.43
CA TYR A 297 -10.46 16.28 2.73
C TYR A 297 -9.17 15.56 3.12
N GLY A 298 -8.04 16.22 3.00
CA GLY A 298 -6.74 15.81 3.53
C GLY A 298 -6.38 14.34 3.28
N ASP A 299 -5.93 13.67 4.32
CA ASP A 299 -5.53 12.26 4.28
C ASP A 299 -6.68 11.28 3.95
N SER A 300 -7.93 11.72 4.02
CA SER A 300 -9.08 10.92 3.56
C SER A 300 -9.20 10.88 2.05
N LEU A 301 -8.66 11.87 1.34
CA LEU A 301 -8.68 11.98 -0.12
C LEU A 301 -7.42 11.40 -0.76
N TYR A 302 -6.27 11.49 -0.09
CA TYR A 302 -4.97 11.18 -0.67
C TYR A 302 -4.10 10.33 0.26
N PHE A 303 -3.58 9.21 -0.25
CA PHE A 303 -2.80 8.22 0.48
C PHE A 303 -1.30 8.26 0.16
N GLY A 304 -0.91 9.07 -0.82
CA GLY A 304 0.48 9.25 -1.21
C GLY A 304 1.25 10.19 -0.29
N ASP A 305 2.49 10.46 -0.66
CA ASP A 305 3.34 11.42 0.03
C ASP A 305 2.85 12.85 -0.25
N ARG A 306 2.56 13.59 0.80
CA ARG A 306 1.99 14.96 0.74
C ARG A 306 2.87 15.97 0.00
N TYR A 307 4.16 15.68 -0.17
CA TYR A 307 5.03 16.54 -0.96
C TYR A 307 4.56 16.65 -2.42
N TYR A 308 3.91 15.62 -2.96
CA TYR A 308 3.29 15.70 -4.29
C TYR A 308 2.00 16.52 -4.32
N SER A 309 1.28 16.60 -3.19
CA SER A 309 0.04 17.38 -3.07
C SER A 309 0.27 18.85 -2.71
N ALA A 310 1.51 19.26 -2.50
CA ALA A 310 1.88 20.62 -2.14
C ALA A 310 2.96 21.18 -3.08
N SER A 311 3.42 20.39 -4.06
CA SER A 311 4.50 20.80 -4.96
C SER A 311 4.01 21.91 -5.90
N ASP A 312 4.74 22.99 -5.93
CA ASP A 312 4.62 24.05 -6.92
C ASP A 312 5.97 24.20 -7.63
N GLY A 313 6.25 23.21 -8.49
CA GLY A 313 7.38 23.15 -9.38
C GLY A 313 8.42 22.07 -9.08
N PHE A 314 8.92 21.92 -7.84
CA PHE A 314 10.05 21.04 -7.56
C PHE A 314 9.95 20.37 -6.18
N TYR A 315 10.17 19.05 -6.16
CA TYR A 315 10.39 18.24 -4.96
C TYR A 315 11.51 17.22 -5.22
N ASP A 316 12.41 17.07 -4.28
CA ASP A 316 13.49 16.07 -4.32
C ASP A 316 13.58 15.35 -2.98
N ARG A 317 13.68 14.03 -3.03
CA ARG A 317 13.87 13.15 -1.87
C ARG A 317 15.11 12.28 -2.08
N LEU A 318 16.04 12.36 -1.15
CA LEU A 318 17.23 11.53 -1.12
C LEU A 318 17.16 10.61 0.11
N GLU A 319 17.12 9.31 -0.10
CA GLU A 319 17.12 8.30 0.97
C GLU A 319 18.41 7.48 0.92
N LEU A 320 19.08 7.38 2.07
CA LEU A 320 20.13 6.41 2.33
C LEU A 320 19.56 5.36 3.28
N ALA A 321 19.58 4.08 2.88
CA ALA A 321 19.10 2.99 3.72
C ALA A 321 20.14 1.86 3.84
N TYR A 322 20.08 1.19 5.00
CA TYR A 322 20.83 -0.03 5.30
C TYR A 322 19.86 -1.15 5.65
N GLU A 323 19.89 -2.23 4.86
CA GLU A 323 18.99 -3.39 4.99
C GLU A 323 19.83 -4.68 5.04
N PRO A 324 20.40 -5.04 6.22
CA PRO A 324 21.19 -6.26 6.35
C PRO A 324 20.30 -7.50 6.22
N LYS A 325 20.74 -8.49 5.45
CA LYS A 325 20.11 -9.79 5.43
C LYS A 325 20.47 -10.56 6.71
N ILE A 326 19.55 -10.60 7.67
CA ILE A 326 19.74 -11.27 8.97
C ILE A 326 19.31 -12.73 8.88
N THR A 327 18.03 -12.97 8.56
CA THR A 327 17.44 -14.30 8.31
C THR A 327 16.35 -14.18 7.25
N ASP A 328 15.77 -15.32 6.83
CA ASP A 328 14.69 -15.30 5.84
C ASP A 328 13.35 -14.82 6.43
N PHE A 329 13.18 -14.89 7.77
CA PHE A 329 11.97 -14.45 8.47
C PHE A 329 12.11 -13.09 9.17
N LEU A 330 13.30 -12.50 9.21
CA LEU A 330 13.59 -11.22 9.89
C LEU A 330 14.26 -10.26 8.94
N SER A 331 13.62 -9.13 8.68
CA SER A 331 14.20 -7.99 7.97
C SER A 331 14.31 -6.77 8.89
N VAL A 332 15.39 -6.01 8.72
CA VAL A 332 15.64 -4.75 9.40
C VAL A 332 16.02 -3.72 8.36
N LYS A 333 15.35 -2.58 8.37
CA LYS A 333 15.70 -1.40 7.56
C LYS A 333 15.96 -0.22 8.48
N VAL A 334 17.09 0.43 8.30
CA VAL A 334 17.41 1.74 8.90
C VAL A 334 17.60 2.72 7.75
N ALA A 335 16.87 3.82 7.75
CA ALA A 335 16.92 4.79 6.66
C ALA A 335 16.96 6.23 7.17
N LEU A 336 17.66 7.07 6.43
CA LEU A 336 17.68 8.51 6.57
C LEU A 336 17.23 9.12 5.25
N ALA A 337 16.18 9.92 5.26
CA ALA A 337 15.72 10.64 4.09
C ALA A 337 15.85 12.16 4.30
N ALA A 338 16.31 12.85 3.26
CA ALA A 338 16.28 14.29 3.16
C ALA A 338 15.23 14.69 2.12
N HIS A 339 14.41 15.67 2.46
CA HIS A 339 13.38 16.22 1.60
C HIS A 339 13.73 17.66 1.27
N PHE A 340 13.89 17.92 -0.01
CA PHE A 340 14.12 19.26 -0.54
C PHE A 340 12.84 19.70 -1.27
N PHE A 341 12.19 20.68 -0.73
CA PHE A 341 10.89 21.16 -1.21
C PHE A 341 10.90 22.67 -1.30
N GLN A 342 10.79 23.22 -2.49
CA GLN A 342 10.92 24.65 -2.75
C GLN A 342 12.23 25.23 -2.15
N LYS A 343 12.14 26.00 -1.05
CA LYS A 343 13.28 26.62 -0.34
C LYS A 343 13.63 25.88 0.95
N TYR A 344 13.05 24.70 1.19
CA TYR A 344 13.10 24.03 2.48
C TYR A 344 13.77 22.66 2.38
N CYS A 345 14.41 22.28 3.46
CA CYS A 345 14.95 20.94 3.66
C CYS A 345 14.39 20.38 4.99
N GLY A 346 13.95 19.15 4.96
CA GLY A 346 13.52 18.39 6.13
C GLY A 346 14.22 17.04 6.19
N TRP A 347 14.23 16.44 7.38
CA TRP A 347 14.86 15.16 7.63
C TRP A 347 13.85 14.16 8.16
N GLN A 348 14.04 12.90 7.79
CA GLN A 348 13.25 11.79 8.28
C GLN A 348 14.17 10.63 8.63
N GLN A 349 14.09 10.12 9.85
CA GLN A 349 14.82 8.94 10.30
C GLN A 349 13.84 7.80 10.51
N MET A 350 14.10 6.69 9.86
CA MET A 350 13.19 5.54 9.88
C MET A 350 13.91 4.27 10.34
N VAL A 351 13.23 3.49 11.17
CA VAL A 351 13.64 2.12 11.51
C VAL A 351 12.41 1.22 11.37
N THR A 352 12.55 0.18 10.56
CA THR A 352 11.52 -0.84 10.40
C THR A 352 12.12 -2.20 10.69
N ILE A 353 11.45 -2.97 11.55
CA ILE A 353 11.79 -4.37 11.83
C ILE A 353 10.56 -5.19 11.49
N LYS A 354 10.70 -6.15 10.58
CA LYS A 354 9.61 -7.07 10.18
C LYS A 354 10.01 -8.50 10.43
N MET A 355 9.07 -9.26 10.98
CA MET A 355 9.19 -10.70 11.16
C MET A 355 7.94 -11.36 10.57
N SER A 356 8.14 -12.42 9.79
CA SER A 356 7.05 -13.19 9.16
C SER A 356 7.31 -14.69 9.32
N PHE A 357 6.30 -15.41 9.83
CA PHE A 357 6.37 -16.84 10.13
C PHE A 357 5.28 -17.62 9.40
#